data_3652e35833da10050fe654b52261b5d7
#
_entry.id   3652e35833da10050fe654b52261b5d7
#
_cell.length_a   1.000
_cell.length_b   1.000
_cell.length_c   1.000
_cell.angle_alpha   90.00
_cell.angle_beta   90.00
_cell.angle_gamma   90.00
#
_symmetry.space_group_name_H-M   'P 1'
#
loop_
_entity.id
_entity.type
_entity.pdbx_description
1 polymer ?
#
loop_
_entity_poly.entity_id
_entity_poly.type
_entity_poly.pdbx_seq_one_letter_code
_entity_poly.pdbx_strand_id
1 'polypeptide(L)'
;MSKRILYIRENLKGGTDNYCKALYHLFKDDNELCPLPVTDIPAIRSRLFHYYYRNDELKAAIREADIVHINGYTALGSVQTMRLAHQMNKRIVYTAHWHPFRCLRHPVLGELFFRMVFLPMIKRYANVVTAINQEDYQFFSSFHHHVVQIPHWYQPLSIQPVAKKPDMVLFVGRTDDPVKGIEHLYQLPEGQYEVHCVGKGSVARKDFHQHIGISDAELARLYAEASLVVVPSKYEAFSYAALEAMSYGTPVLMSERVRIADYLQGIKGYQVFRYGDMHDFLTKLPQTIGSVVDSDKVRQIFNPATIRHRYRSLYLNI
;
A
#
# COMPACT_ATOMS: atom_id res chain seq x y z
N MET A 1 12.40 -19.37 23.21
CA MET A 1 10.93 -19.29 23.01
C MET A 1 10.66 -18.42 21.80
N SER A 2 9.76 -18.83 20.90
CA SER A 2 9.36 -18.00 19.77
C SER A 2 8.59 -16.77 20.22
N LYS A 3 8.87 -15.58 19.61
CA LYS A 3 8.13 -14.34 19.86
C LYS A 3 6.77 -14.39 19.15
N ARG A 4 5.69 -14.18 19.87
CA ARG A 4 4.32 -14.13 19.34
C ARG A 4 3.97 -12.72 18.87
N ILE A 5 3.47 -12.59 17.62
CA ILE A 5 3.19 -11.31 16.99
C ILE A 5 1.69 -11.18 16.74
N LEU A 6 1.08 -10.14 17.28
CA LEU A 6 -0.30 -9.74 17.00
C LEU A 6 -0.32 -8.61 15.97
N TYR A 7 -0.98 -8.82 14.83
CA TYR A 7 -1.22 -7.79 13.82
C TYR A 7 -2.55 -7.10 14.07
N ILE A 8 -2.50 -5.82 14.39
CA ILE A 8 -3.69 -4.96 14.51
C ILE A 8 -3.88 -4.19 13.22
N ARG A 9 -5.08 -4.19 12.69
CA ARG A 9 -5.45 -3.57 11.43
C ARG A 9 -6.48 -2.46 11.63
N GLU A 10 -6.36 -1.41 10.83
CA GLU A 10 -7.25 -0.25 10.88
C GLU A 10 -8.65 -0.57 10.34
N ASN A 11 -8.71 -1.38 9.30
CA ASN A 11 -9.94 -1.78 8.60
C ASN A 11 -10.05 -3.30 8.53
N LEU A 12 -11.24 -3.82 8.71
CA LEU A 12 -11.55 -5.26 8.59
C LEU A 12 -11.59 -5.73 7.13
N LYS A 13 -11.54 -4.81 6.15
CA LYS A 13 -11.51 -5.09 4.70
C LYS A 13 -10.69 -4.03 4.01
N GLY A 14 -9.83 -4.42 3.08
CA GLY A 14 -9.03 -3.49 2.26
C GLY A 14 -7.52 -3.70 2.37
N GLY A 15 -6.74 -2.71 1.95
CA GLY A 15 -5.29 -2.82 1.81
C GLY A 15 -4.56 -3.21 3.10
N THR A 16 -4.94 -2.63 4.25
CA THR A 16 -4.34 -2.92 5.56
C THR A 16 -4.64 -4.35 6.02
N ASP A 17 -5.85 -4.86 5.76
CA ASP A 17 -6.21 -6.25 6.05
C ASP A 17 -5.39 -7.23 5.22
N ASN A 18 -5.30 -6.99 3.91
CA ASN A 18 -4.49 -7.80 3.00
C ASN A 18 -3.00 -7.79 3.41
N TYR A 19 -2.49 -6.63 3.81
CA TYR A 19 -1.12 -6.51 4.30
C TYR A 19 -0.87 -7.32 5.58
N CYS A 20 -1.76 -7.26 6.56
CA CYS A 20 -1.63 -8.05 7.78
C CYS A 20 -1.70 -9.56 7.50
N LYS A 21 -2.58 -9.98 6.59
CA LYS A 21 -2.63 -11.38 6.12
C LYS A 21 -1.34 -11.79 5.41
N ALA A 22 -0.81 -10.91 4.56
CA ALA A 22 0.45 -11.16 3.87
C ALA A 22 1.63 -11.28 4.85
N LEU A 23 1.70 -10.42 5.88
CA LEU A 23 2.70 -10.55 6.96
C LEU A 23 2.54 -11.87 7.73
N TYR A 24 1.31 -12.27 8.05
CA TYR A 24 1.06 -13.56 8.67
C TYR A 24 1.63 -14.70 7.82
N HIS A 25 1.36 -14.70 6.51
CA HIS A 25 1.86 -15.73 5.61
C HIS A 25 3.39 -15.72 5.44
N LEU A 26 4.05 -14.56 5.56
CA LEU A 26 5.51 -14.48 5.55
C LEU A 26 6.17 -15.21 6.74
N PHE A 27 5.48 -15.29 7.88
CA PHE A 27 6.07 -15.77 9.13
C PHE A 27 5.39 -17.02 9.74
N LYS A 28 4.29 -17.52 9.15
CA LYS A 28 3.54 -18.66 9.71
C LYS A 28 4.39 -19.92 9.94
N ASP A 29 5.46 -20.09 9.16
CA ASP A 29 6.38 -21.23 9.23
C ASP A 29 7.78 -20.82 9.76
N ASP A 30 7.89 -19.71 10.50
CA ASP A 30 9.15 -19.25 11.11
C ASP A 30 9.37 -19.92 12.47
N ASN A 31 10.62 -20.31 12.75
CA ASN A 31 10.95 -21.04 13.98
C ASN A 31 11.04 -20.16 15.23
N GLU A 32 11.31 -18.85 15.05
CA GLU A 32 11.53 -17.90 16.16
C GLU A 32 10.42 -16.85 16.26
N LEU A 33 9.58 -16.71 15.22
CA LEU A 33 8.47 -15.80 15.17
C LEU A 33 7.17 -16.58 14.96
N CYS A 34 6.21 -16.36 15.82
CA CYS A 34 4.90 -17.01 15.77
C CYS A 34 3.82 -15.94 15.57
N PRO A 35 3.44 -15.65 14.32
CA PRO A 35 2.33 -14.73 14.08
C PRO A 35 1.03 -15.34 14.59
N LEU A 36 0.32 -14.61 15.43
CA LEU A 36 -1.01 -15.00 15.87
C LEU A 36 -1.98 -14.91 14.67
N PRO A 37 -2.97 -15.81 14.57
CA PRO A 37 -3.95 -15.74 13.50
C PRO A 37 -4.57 -14.34 13.41
N VAL A 38 -4.74 -13.85 12.19
CA VAL A 38 -5.39 -12.55 11.94
C VAL A 38 -6.87 -12.70 12.27
N THR A 39 -7.21 -12.54 13.54
CA THR A 39 -8.58 -12.66 14.05
C THR A 39 -9.32 -11.33 13.94
N ASP A 40 -10.62 -11.40 13.71
CA ASP A 40 -11.49 -10.24 13.79
C ASP A 40 -11.77 -9.91 15.24
N ILE A 41 -10.95 -9.01 15.81
CA ILE A 41 -11.27 -8.46 17.12
C ILE A 41 -12.55 -7.62 16.97
N PRO A 42 -13.63 -7.93 17.73
CA PRO A 42 -14.87 -7.19 17.61
C PRO A 42 -14.68 -5.70 17.78
N ALA A 43 -15.10 -4.93 16.79
CA ALA A 43 -14.96 -3.49 16.79
C ALA A 43 -16.31 -2.81 16.65
N ILE A 44 -16.49 -1.71 17.37
CA ILE A 44 -17.65 -0.83 17.27
C ILE A 44 -17.31 0.24 16.23
N ARG A 45 -18.12 0.34 15.18
CA ARG A 45 -17.99 1.39 14.16
C ARG A 45 -18.71 2.63 14.63
N SER A 46 -17.98 3.75 14.73
CA SER A 46 -18.54 5.07 15.06
C SER A 46 -18.51 5.97 13.82
N ARG A 47 -19.54 6.83 13.66
CA ARG A 47 -19.58 7.85 12.60
C ARG A 47 -18.46 8.89 12.75
N LEU A 48 -18.01 9.15 13.96
CA LEU A 48 -17.01 10.18 14.30
C LEU A 48 -15.58 9.63 14.39
N PHE A 49 -15.42 8.36 14.81
CA PHE A 49 -14.13 7.81 15.23
C PHE A 49 -13.77 6.47 14.58
N HIS A 50 -14.33 6.14 13.46
CA HIS A 50 -14.12 4.92 12.66
C HIS A 50 -14.24 3.63 13.46
N TYR A 51 -13.17 3.08 14.06
CA TYR A 51 -13.17 1.81 14.77
C TYR A 51 -12.69 1.97 16.21
N TYR A 52 -13.38 1.31 17.11
CA TYR A 52 -13.03 1.16 18.50
C TYR A 52 -13.22 -0.31 18.88
N TYR A 53 -12.20 -0.95 19.43
CA TYR A 53 -12.29 -2.36 19.80
C TYR A 53 -12.98 -2.55 21.15
N ARG A 54 -13.64 -3.70 21.32
CA ARG A 54 -14.10 -4.10 22.65
C ARG A 54 -12.90 -4.38 23.54
N ASN A 55 -12.88 -3.82 24.74
CA ASN A 55 -11.70 -3.83 25.60
C ASN A 55 -11.25 -5.23 26.01
N ASP A 56 -12.18 -6.13 26.33
CA ASP A 56 -11.83 -7.42 26.89
C ASP A 56 -11.24 -8.35 25.85
N GLU A 57 -11.81 -8.36 24.63
CA GLU A 57 -11.30 -9.12 23.51
C GLU A 57 -9.92 -8.57 23.03
N LEU A 58 -9.77 -7.24 22.96
CA LEU A 58 -8.50 -6.64 22.64
C LEU A 58 -7.42 -6.94 23.70
N LYS A 59 -7.76 -6.84 24.99
CA LYS A 59 -6.86 -7.21 26.08
C LYS A 59 -6.46 -8.68 26.04
N ALA A 60 -7.42 -9.58 25.74
CA ALA A 60 -7.14 -10.99 25.59
C ALA A 60 -6.13 -11.24 24.46
N ALA A 61 -6.35 -10.65 23.28
CA ALA A 61 -5.43 -10.77 22.15
C ALA A 61 -4.03 -10.21 22.46
N ILE A 62 -3.95 -9.03 23.12
CA ILE A 62 -2.67 -8.43 23.50
C ILE A 62 -1.91 -9.29 24.54
N ARG A 63 -2.60 -9.94 25.48
CA ARG A 63 -1.95 -10.83 26.46
C ARG A 63 -1.19 -11.96 25.78
N GLU A 64 -1.77 -12.52 24.73
CA GLU A 64 -1.18 -13.62 23.95
C GLU A 64 0.09 -13.23 23.19
N ALA A 65 0.31 -11.94 22.91
CA ALA A 65 1.40 -11.46 22.09
C ALA A 65 2.62 -11.02 22.92
N ASP A 66 3.80 -11.10 22.34
CA ASP A 66 5.03 -10.45 22.82
C ASP A 66 5.24 -9.13 22.06
N ILE A 67 4.84 -9.11 20.80
CA ILE A 67 4.92 -7.95 19.91
C ILE A 67 3.53 -7.62 19.39
N VAL A 68 3.14 -6.34 19.45
CA VAL A 68 1.91 -5.82 18.87
C VAL A 68 2.27 -4.91 17.70
N HIS A 69 1.97 -5.34 16.48
CA HIS A 69 2.22 -4.58 15.27
C HIS A 69 0.93 -3.87 14.83
N ILE A 70 0.89 -2.56 15.00
CA ILE A 70 -0.27 -1.70 14.75
C ILE A 70 -0.14 -1.10 13.36
N ASN A 71 -1.17 -1.31 12.53
CA ASN A 71 -1.22 -0.90 11.14
C ASN A 71 -2.32 0.15 10.93
N GLY A 72 -1.92 1.36 10.53
CA GLY A 72 -2.83 2.48 10.34
C GLY A 72 -3.05 3.35 11.58
N TYR A 73 -3.64 4.53 11.41
CA TYR A 73 -3.76 5.51 12.49
C TYR A 73 -5.14 6.20 12.59
N THR A 74 -6.04 6.00 11.64
CA THR A 74 -7.30 6.76 11.56
C THR A 74 -8.34 6.36 12.59
N ALA A 75 -8.08 5.28 13.30
CA ALA A 75 -9.03 4.75 14.26
C ALA A 75 -8.57 4.99 15.71
N LEU A 76 -9.48 5.39 16.57
CA LEU A 76 -9.25 5.36 18.01
C LEU A 76 -8.81 3.99 18.52
N GLY A 77 -9.14 2.93 17.78
CA GLY A 77 -8.65 1.58 18.03
C GLY A 77 -7.13 1.46 18.03
N SER A 78 -6.42 2.20 17.17
CA SER A 78 -4.95 2.22 17.19
C SER A 78 -4.41 2.90 18.46
N VAL A 79 -5.02 4.00 18.89
CA VAL A 79 -4.68 4.68 20.16
C VAL A 79 -4.95 3.79 21.36
N GLN A 80 -6.12 3.15 21.39
CA GLN A 80 -6.52 2.19 22.42
C GLN A 80 -5.53 1.04 22.52
N THR A 81 -5.16 0.46 21.37
CA THR A 81 -4.20 -0.64 21.30
C THR A 81 -2.82 -0.23 21.79
N MET A 82 -2.30 0.93 21.36
CA MET A 82 -0.99 1.43 21.85
C MET A 82 -0.96 1.57 23.37
N ARG A 83 -2.03 2.15 23.96
CA ARG A 83 -2.14 2.31 25.42
C ARG A 83 -2.15 0.97 26.14
N LEU A 84 -3.01 0.04 25.70
CA LEU A 84 -3.15 -1.26 26.34
C LEU A 84 -1.89 -2.12 26.18
N ALA A 85 -1.28 -2.13 25.00
CA ALA A 85 -0.03 -2.84 24.75
C ALA A 85 1.10 -2.31 25.64
N HIS A 86 1.23 -0.99 25.77
CA HIS A 86 2.19 -0.37 26.67
C HIS A 86 1.94 -0.71 28.15
N GLN A 87 0.69 -0.63 28.61
CA GLN A 87 0.31 -1.00 29.99
C GLN A 87 0.61 -2.48 30.30
N MET A 88 0.62 -3.34 29.30
CA MET A 88 0.94 -4.76 29.40
C MET A 88 2.41 -5.08 29.09
N ASN A 89 3.28 -4.06 29.00
CA ASN A 89 4.72 -4.19 28.72
C ASN A 89 5.02 -4.95 27.41
N LYS A 90 4.16 -4.81 26.38
CA LYS A 90 4.37 -5.42 25.08
C LYS A 90 5.25 -4.53 24.21
N ARG A 91 6.02 -5.13 23.31
CA ARG A 91 6.76 -4.40 22.28
C ARG A 91 5.80 -3.92 21.18
N ILE A 92 5.93 -2.68 20.76
CA ILE A 92 5.00 -2.04 19.81
C ILE A 92 5.76 -1.65 18.55
N VAL A 93 5.34 -2.23 17.41
CA VAL A 93 5.70 -1.79 16.07
C VAL A 93 4.53 -1.00 15.49
N TYR A 94 4.79 0.14 14.89
CA TYR A 94 3.77 0.95 14.25
C TYR A 94 4.10 1.15 12.77
N THR A 95 3.15 0.86 11.87
CA THR A 95 3.25 1.14 10.43
C THR A 95 2.16 2.10 10.00
N ALA A 96 2.55 3.22 9.41
CA ALA A 96 1.65 4.08 8.68
C ALA A 96 1.54 3.60 7.22
N HIS A 97 0.35 3.21 6.78
CA HIS A 97 0.12 2.76 5.41
C HIS A 97 -0.17 3.89 4.43
N TRP A 98 -0.26 5.10 4.89
CA TRP A 98 -0.51 6.31 4.12
C TRP A 98 -0.09 7.53 4.93
N HIS A 99 0.29 8.59 4.22
CA HIS A 99 0.72 9.82 4.88
C HIS A 99 -0.42 10.40 5.72
N PRO A 100 -0.16 10.77 6.98
CA PRO A 100 -1.19 11.11 7.98
C PRO A 100 -2.27 12.11 7.54
N PHE A 101 -2.01 12.98 6.58
CA PHE A 101 -2.96 14.02 6.17
C PHE A 101 -3.10 14.23 4.66
N ARG A 102 -2.33 13.53 3.82
CA ARG A 102 -2.37 13.72 2.35
C ARG A 102 -3.68 13.26 1.70
N CYS A 103 -4.32 12.24 2.29
CA CYS A 103 -5.54 11.62 1.75
C CYS A 103 -6.82 12.06 2.46
N LEU A 104 -6.76 12.97 3.43
CA LEU A 104 -7.93 13.37 4.20
C LEU A 104 -8.78 14.39 3.46
N ARG A 105 -10.10 14.28 3.62
CA ARG A 105 -11.06 15.29 3.14
C ARG A 105 -10.82 16.66 3.77
N HIS A 106 -10.34 16.68 5.03
CA HIS A 106 -10.02 17.88 5.79
C HIS A 106 -8.58 17.79 6.31
N PRO A 107 -7.57 18.08 5.47
CA PRO A 107 -6.16 17.83 5.79
C PRO A 107 -5.70 18.60 7.04
N VAL A 108 -6.14 19.84 7.23
CA VAL A 108 -5.76 20.67 8.40
C VAL A 108 -6.26 20.06 9.71
N LEU A 109 -7.53 19.64 9.77
CA LEU A 109 -8.10 19.00 10.96
C LEU A 109 -7.43 17.63 11.22
N GLY A 110 -7.14 16.89 10.15
CA GLY A 110 -6.44 15.61 10.24
C GLY A 110 -5.01 15.78 10.76
N GLU A 111 -4.30 16.79 10.29
CA GLU A 111 -2.97 17.13 10.79
C GLU A 111 -3.00 17.52 12.27
N LEU A 112 -3.93 18.37 12.65
CA LEU A 112 -4.09 18.78 14.05
C LEU A 112 -4.37 17.57 14.95
N PHE A 113 -5.31 16.71 14.55
CA PHE A 113 -5.64 15.50 15.28
C PHE A 113 -4.45 14.55 15.39
N PHE A 114 -3.71 14.34 14.27
CA PHE A 114 -2.51 13.53 14.28
C PHE A 114 -1.47 14.10 15.25
N ARG A 115 -1.17 15.38 15.17
CA ARG A 115 -0.15 16.04 16.02
C ARG A 115 -0.53 16.05 17.50
N MET A 116 -1.81 16.21 17.82
CA MET A 116 -2.28 16.29 19.22
C MET A 116 -2.51 14.91 19.85
N VAL A 117 -2.92 13.93 19.10
CA VAL A 117 -3.33 12.61 19.62
C VAL A 117 -2.34 11.51 19.26
N PHE A 118 -2.09 11.29 17.96
CA PHE A 118 -1.27 10.16 17.52
C PHE A 118 0.22 10.35 17.74
N LEU A 119 0.73 11.52 17.38
CA LEU A 119 2.16 11.80 17.47
C LEU A 119 2.72 11.64 18.88
N PRO A 120 2.09 12.16 19.94
CA PRO A 120 2.52 11.90 21.31
C PRO A 120 2.50 10.42 21.70
N MET A 121 1.51 9.68 21.20
CA MET A 121 1.38 8.24 21.46
C MET A 121 2.47 7.44 20.75
N ILE A 122 2.74 7.74 19.48
CA ILE A 122 3.82 7.11 18.74
C ILE A 122 5.17 7.39 19.42
N LYS A 123 5.46 8.65 19.75
CA LYS A 123 6.70 9.04 20.44
C LYS A 123 6.91 8.31 21.75
N ARG A 124 5.84 8.12 22.52
CA ARG A 124 5.92 7.57 23.86
C ARG A 124 5.91 6.05 23.90
N TYR A 125 5.18 5.40 23.01
CA TYR A 125 4.85 3.99 23.15
C TYR A 125 5.40 3.09 22.03
N ALA A 126 5.59 3.59 20.81
CA ALA A 126 6.18 2.77 19.75
C ALA A 126 7.66 2.49 20.05
N ASN A 127 8.06 1.22 19.97
CA ASN A 127 9.47 0.83 20.01
C ASN A 127 10.14 1.05 18.65
N VAL A 128 9.39 0.82 17.57
CA VAL A 128 9.81 1.01 16.18
C VAL A 128 8.65 1.55 15.35
N VAL A 129 8.96 2.46 14.46
CA VAL A 129 8.05 2.90 13.39
C VAL A 129 8.56 2.33 12.07
N THR A 130 7.68 1.70 11.27
CA THR A 130 8.01 1.32 9.91
C THR A 130 7.34 2.25 8.92
N ALA A 131 8.12 2.76 7.98
CA ALA A 131 7.68 3.61 6.88
C ALA A 131 7.73 2.84 5.56
N ILE A 132 6.71 2.99 4.72
CA ILE A 132 6.62 2.25 3.46
C ILE A 132 7.19 3.03 2.26
N ASN A 133 7.55 4.29 2.44
CA ASN A 133 8.16 5.17 1.43
C ASN A 133 9.11 6.17 2.07
N GLN A 134 9.85 6.92 1.24
CA GLN A 134 10.85 7.88 1.69
C GLN A 134 10.24 9.12 2.37
N GLU A 135 9.07 9.59 1.90
CA GLU A 135 8.36 10.73 2.48
C GLU A 135 7.97 10.42 3.94
N ASP A 136 7.36 9.26 4.18
CA ASP A 136 6.97 8.82 5.51
C ASP A 136 8.19 8.54 6.40
N TYR A 137 9.25 7.96 5.83
CA TYR A 137 10.50 7.76 6.57
C TYR A 137 11.07 9.07 7.08
N GLN A 138 11.20 10.09 6.23
CA GLN A 138 11.68 11.41 6.62
C GLN A 138 10.75 12.07 7.66
N PHE A 139 9.44 11.98 7.43
CA PHE A 139 8.45 12.53 8.32
C PHE A 139 8.55 11.92 9.72
N PHE A 140 8.54 10.59 9.84
CA PHE A 140 8.61 9.92 11.14
C PHE A 140 9.98 10.06 11.81
N SER A 141 11.07 10.08 11.04
CA SER A 141 12.42 10.28 11.58
C SER A 141 12.63 11.67 12.18
N SER A 142 11.82 12.66 11.82
CA SER A 142 11.89 14.00 12.43
C SER A 142 11.45 14.01 13.91
N PHE A 143 10.83 12.97 14.41
CA PHE A 143 10.32 12.93 15.78
C PHE A 143 10.41 11.56 16.49
N HIS A 144 10.83 10.51 15.81
CA HIS A 144 11.03 9.19 16.41
C HIS A 144 12.45 8.68 16.11
N HIS A 145 13.16 8.18 17.12
CA HIS A 145 14.56 7.79 17.02
C HIS A 145 14.81 6.47 16.30
N HIS A 146 13.78 5.60 16.22
CA HIS A 146 13.90 4.29 15.58
C HIS A 146 12.85 4.15 14.48
N VAL A 147 13.20 4.58 13.29
CA VAL A 147 12.36 4.44 12.08
C VAL A 147 13.09 3.55 11.09
N VAL A 148 12.38 2.57 10.53
CA VAL A 148 12.89 1.64 9.53
C VAL A 148 12.04 1.72 8.28
N GLN A 149 12.65 1.91 7.12
CA GLN A 149 11.92 1.95 5.86
C GLN A 149 11.81 0.53 5.29
N ILE A 150 10.59 -0.01 5.20
CA ILE A 150 10.30 -1.33 4.63
C ILE A 150 9.15 -1.17 3.63
N PRO A 151 9.40 -1.33 2.30
CA PRO A 151 8.35 -1.23 1.30
C PRO A 151 7.40 -2.43 1.36
N HIS A 152 6.28 -2.31 0.65
CA HIS A 152 5.47 -3.48 0.32
C HIS A 152 6.22 -4.42 -0.63
N TRP A 153 5.68 -5.61 -0.84
CA TRP A 153 6.25 -6.67 -1.67
C TRP A 153 5.20 -7.28 -2.57
N TYR A 154 5.65 -7.94 -3.61
CA TYR A 154 4.80 -8.67 -4.53
C TYR A 154 5.52 -9.90 -5.07
N GLN A 155 4.79 -11.00 -5.17
CA GLN A 155 5.22 -12.20 -5.86
C GLN A 155 4.32 -12.38 -7.09
N PRO A 156 4.84 -12.15 -8.31
CA PRO A 156 4.04 -12.31 -9.50
C PRO A 156 3.62 -13.78 -9.69
N LEU A 157 2.40 -13.97 -10.15
CA LEU A 157 1.91 -15.28 -10.56
C LEU A 157 2.64 -15.72 -11.84
N SER A 158 2.94 -17.00 -11.92
CA SER A 158 3.41 -17.59 -13.18
C SER A 158 2.25 -17.65 -14.15
N ILE A 159 2.41 -16.99 -15.30
CA ILE A 159 1.45 -17.01 -16.41
C ILE A 159 2.13 -17.50 -17.67
N GLN A 160 1.35 -18.05 -18.61
CA GLN A 160 1.87 -18.36 -19.94
C GLN A 160 2.29 -17.06 -20.63
N PRO A 161 3.38 -17.08 -21.42
CA PRO A 161 3.79 -15.93 -22.20
C PRO A 161 2.66 -15.43 -23.10
N VAL A 162 2.41 -14.12 -23.05
CA VAL A 162 1.40 -13.45 -23.87
C VAL A 162 2.06 -12.31 -24.68
N ALA A 163 1.54 -12.05 -25.87
CA ALA A 163 2.01 -10.93 -26.67
C ALA A 163 1.46 -9.61 -26.12
N LYS A 164 2.29 -8.57 -26.13
CA LYS A 164 1.85 -7.20 -25.84
C LYS A 164 0.87 -6.72 -26.91
N LYS A 165 -0.18 -6.04 -26.47
CA LYS A 165 -1.11 -5.32 -27.35
C LYS A 165 -0.64 -3.86 -27.44
N PRO A 166 -0.20 -3.38 -28.61
CA PRO A 166 0.51 -2.11 -28.75
C PRO A 166 -0.26 -0.88 -28.21
N ASP A 167 -1.58 -0.88 -28.40
CA ASP A 167 -2.43 0.26 -28.07
C ASP A 167 -3.18 0.08 -26.72
N MET A 168 -2.93 -1.02 -26.01
CA MET A 168 -3.62 -1.32 -24.77
C MET A 168 -3.04 -0.53 -23.60
N VAL A 169 -3.85 0.34 -23.02
CA VAL A 169 -3.57 1.11 -21.81
C VAL A 169 -4.41 0.54 -20.66
N LEU A 170 -3.76 0.17 -19.56
CA LEU A 170 -4.43 -0.42 -18.41
C LEU A 170 -4.43 0.54 -17.22
N PHE A 171 -5.59 0.69 -16.59
CA PHE A 171 -5.80 1.37 -15.30
C PHE A 171 -6.30 0.34 -14.28
N VAL A 172 -5.68 0.29 -13.10
CA VAL A 172 -6.09 -0.62 -12.02
C VAL A 172 -6.36 0.18 -10.75
N GLY A 173 -7.62 0.24 -10.36
CA GLY A 173 -8.07 1.00 -9.18
C GLY A 173 -9.59 1.21 -9.20
N ARG A 174 -10.13 1.68 -8.08
CA ARG A 174 -11.53 2.07 -8.04
C ARG A 174 -11.77 3.28 -8.93
N THR A 175 -12.71 3.16 -9.87
CA THR A 175 -13.03 4.22 -10.83
C THR A 175 -13.93 5.30 -10.25
N ASP A 176 -14.57 5.03 -9.10
CA ASP A 176 -15.39 5.96 -8.31
C ASP A 176 -14.60 6.70 -7.22
N ASP A 177 -13.30 6.44 -7.10
CA ASP A 177 -12.43 7.08 -6.12
C ASP A 177 -11.64 8.23 -6.76
N PRO A 178 -11.97 9.51 -6.45
CA PRO A 178 -11.30 10.66 -7.06
C PRO A 178 -9.81 10.74 -6.71
N VAL A 179 -9.33 9.98 -5.72
CA VAL A 179 -7.89 9.89 -5.41
C VAL A 179 -7.15 9.12 -6.49
N LYS A 180 -7.82 8.23 -7.21
CA LYS A 180 -7.21 7.38 -8.26
C LYS A 180 -6.99 8.10 -9.59
N GLY A 181 -7.63 9.25 -9.82
CA GLY A 181 -7.32 10.16 -10.90
C GLY A 181 -7.70 9.66 -12.30
N ILE A 182 -8.70 8.78 -12.41
CA ILE A 182 -9.14 8.21 -13.72
C ILE A 182 -9.52 9.30 -14.74
N GLU A 183 -9.85 10.50 -14.30
CA GLU A 183 -10.18 11.65 -15.15
C GLU A 183 -9.06 12.04 -16.12
N HIS A 184 -7.81 11.69 -15.85
CA HIS A 184 -6.70 11.89 -16.79
C HIS A 184 -6.88 11.03 -18.05
N LEU A 185 -7.37 9.79 -17.89
CA LEU A 185 -7.61 8.90 -19.03
C LEU A 185 -8.80 9.36 -19.88
N TYR A 186 -9.78 10.06 -19.29
CA TYR A 186 -10.90 10.61 -20.05
C TYR A 186 -10.49 11.69 -21.06
N GLN A 187 -9.29 12.24 -20.96
CA GLN A 187 -8.74 13.21 -21.90
C GLN A 187 -8.00 12.56 -23.09
N LEU A 188 -7.86 11.23 -23.09
CA LEU A 188 -7.25 10.53 -24.23
C LEU A 188 -8.15 10.66 -25.47
N PRO A 189 -7.56 10.83 -26.68
CA PRO A 189 -8.33 10.82 -27.91
C PRO A 189 -9.11 9.51 -28.08
N GLU A 190 -10.36 9.63 -28.51
CA GLU A 190 -11.23 8.47 -28.72
C GLU A 190 -10.69 7.61 -29.87
N GLY A 191 -10.68 6.28 -29.65
CA GLY A 191 -10.21 5.30 -30.63
C GLY A 191 -8.70 5.22 -30.83
N GLN A 192 -7.89 6.05 -30.17
CA GLN A 192 -6.43 5.99 -30.28
C GLN A 192 -5.83 4.88 -29.42
N TYR A 193 -6.45 4.58 -28.29
CA TYR A 193 -5.98 3.57 -27.33
C TYR A 193 -7.14 2.64 -26.93
N GLU A 194 -6.83 1.35 -26.74
CA GLU A 194 -7.72 0.37 -26.12
C GLU A 194 -7.57 0.48 -24.59
N VAL A 195 -8.44 1.25 -23.93
CA VAL A 195 -8.32 1.52 -22.50
C VAL A 195 -9.10 0.49 -21.69
N HIS A 196 -8.38 -0.25 -20.84
CA HIS A 196 -8.93 -1.22 -19.90
C HIS A 196 -8.90 -0.67 -18.46
N CYS A 197 -10.02 -0.74 -17.76
CA CYS A 197 -10.16 -0.29 -16.37
C CYS A 197 -10.54 -1.47 -15.49
N VAL A 198 -9.69 -1.83 -14.55
CA VAL A 198 -9.94 -2.91 -13.57
C VAL A 198 -10.27 -2.31 -12.21
N GLY A 199 -11.45 -2.60 -11.68
CA GLY A 199 -11.87 -2.16 -10.36
C GLY A 199 -13.35 -1.84 -10.25
N LYS A 200 -13.80 -1.61 -9.02
CA LYS A 200 -15.17 -1.20 -8.72
C LYS A 200 -15.42 0.25 -9.10
N GLY A 201 -16.68 0.58 -9.34
CA GLY A 201 -17.17 1.88 -9.77
C GLY A 201 -17.71 1.83 -11.19
N SER A 202 -17.85 2.98 -11.82
CA SER A 202 -18.28 3.11 -13.22
C SER A 202 -17.30 3.98 -13.99
N VAL A 203 -17.13 3.67 -15.27
CA VAL A 203 -16.36 4.51 -16.19
C VAL A 203 -17.30 5.40 -17.00
N ALA A 204 -16.93 6.67 -17.21
CA ALA A 204 -17.77 7.63 -17.90
C ALA A 204 -17.72 7.44 -19.44
N ARG A 205 -16.62 6.88 -19.99
CA ARG A 205 -16.41 6.69 -21.42
C ARG A 205 -16.89 5.30 -21.86
N LYS A 206 -17.71 5.27 -22.92
CA LYS A 206 -18.28 4.02 -23.47
C LYS A 206 -17.28 3.16 -24.23
N ASP A 207 -16.21 3.76 -24.73
CA ASP A 207 -15.12 3.09 -25.45
C ASP A 207 -14.08 2.45 -24.51
N PHE A 208 -14.23 2.59 -23.18
CA PHE A 208 -13.38 1.94 -22.19
C PHE A 208 -13.92 0.55 -21.81
N HIS A 209 -13.04 -0.41 -21.72
CA HIS A 209 -13.35 -1.78 -21.27
C HIS A 209 -13.26 -1.88 -19.77
N GLN A 210 -14.41 -2.06 -19.09
CA GLN A 210 -14.43 -2.19 -17.64
C GLN A 210 -14.43 -3.65 -17.20
N HIS A 211 -13.58 -3.98 -16.23
CA HIS A 211 -13.44 -5.30 -15.62
C HIS A 211 -13.73 -5.20 -14.12
N ILE A 212 -14.73 -5.95 -13.64
CA ILE A 212 -15.13 -5.98 -12.23
C ILE A 212 -15.12 -7.43 -11.74
N GLY A 213 -14.44 -7.68 -10.62
CA GLY A 213 -14.46 -8.99 -9.97
C GLY A 213 -13.70 -10.09 -10.73
N ILE A 214 -12.73 -9.71 -11.56
CA ILE A 214 -11.85 -10.65 -12.24
C ILE A 214 -10.90 -11.35 -11.26
N SER A 215 -10.41 -12.51 -11.65
CA SER A 215 -9.44 -13.28 -10.87
C SER A 215 -8.04 -12.65 -10.92
N ASP A 216 -7.18 -13.02 -9.96
CA ASP A 216 -5.78 -12.59 -9.94
C ASP A 216 -5.03 -13.08 -11.20
N ALA A 217 -5.39 -14.22 -11.75
CA ALA A 217 -4.80 -14.74 -12.99
C ALA A 217 -5.20 -13.90 -14.22
N GLU A 218 -6.45 -13.47 -14.31
CA GLU A 218 -6.92 -12.56 -15.36
C GLU A 218 -6.28 -11.19 -15.24
N LEU A 219 -6.15 -10.66 -14.02
CA LEU A 219 -5.45 -9.40 -13.77
C LEU A 219 -3.97 -9.50 -14.16
N ALA A 220 -3.29 -10.59 -13.79
CA ALA A 220 -1.91 -10.84 -14.18
C ALA A 220 -1.74 -10.87 -15.71
N ARG A 221 -2.68 -11.49 -16.42
CA ARG A 221 -2.71 -11.52 -17.87
C ARG A 221 -2.90 -10.12 -18.48
N LEU A 222 -3.84 -9.32 -17.95
CA LEU A 222 -4.04 -7.94 -18.40
C LEU A 222 -2.77 -7.09 -18.21
N TYR A 223 -2.09 -7.23 -17.06
CA TYR A 223 -0.79 -6.58 -16.87
C TYR A 223 0.23 -7.00 -17.93
N ALA A 224 0.32 -8.29 -18.22
CA ALA A 224 1.29 -8.79 -19.20
C ALA A 224 0.94 -8.40 -20.65
N GLU A 225 -0.34 -8.32 -21.02
CA GLU A 225 -0.81 -7.91 -22.35
C GLU A 225 -0.71 -6.39 -22.57
N ALA A 226 -0.86 -5.57 -21.55
CA ALA A 226 -0.87 -4.13 -21.68
C ALA A 226 0.49 -3.58 -22.18
N SER A 227 0.45 -2.57 -23.03
CA SER A 227 1.64 -1.81 -23.45
C SER A 227 2.02 -0.70 -22.48
N LEU A 228 1.07 -0.28 -21.63
CA LEU A 228 1.27 0.73 -20.60
C LEU A 228 0.28 0.53 -19.46
N VAL A 229 0.75 0.73 -18.23
CA VAL A 229 -0.12 0.95 -17.07
C VAL A 229 -0.06 2.41 -16.64
N VAL A 230 -1.22 3.03 -16.44
CA VAL A 230 -1.32 4.42 -15.98
C VAL A 230 -1.78 4.45 -14.53
N VAL A 231 -1.01 5.16 -13.67
CA VAL A 231 -1.31 5.36 -12.26
C VAL A 231 -1.41 6.87 -11.98
N PRO A 232 -2.53 7.52 -12.35
CA PRO A 232 -2.66 8.98 -12.31
C PRO A 232 -3.15 9.47 -10.93
N SER A 233 -2.80 8.76 -9.88
CA SER A 233 -3.33 8.99 -8.55
C SER A 233 -2.91 10.34 -7.98
N LYS A 234 -3.86 11.01 -7.31
CA LYS A 234 -3.64 12.24 -6.56
C LYS A 234 -2.64 12.05 -5.41
N TYR A 235 -2.61 10.87 -4.83
CA TYR A 235 -1.62 10.42 -3.87
C TYR A 235 -1.68 8.90 -3.69
N GLU A 236 -0.53 8.25 -3.65
CA GLU A 236 -0.39 6.87 -3.19
C GLU A 236 0.90 6.73 -2.38
N ALA A 237 0.76 6.21 -1.16
CA ALA A 237 1.91 5.95 -0.30
C ALA A 237 2.84 4.85 -0.83
N PHE A 238 2.33 4.01 -1.75
CA PHE A 238 3.10 3.00 -2.47
C PHE A 238 2.52 2.86 -3.90
N SER A 239 1.94 1.93 -4.35
CA SER A 239 1.15 1.52 -5.50
C SER A 239 1.45 0.08 -5.89
N TYR A 240 0.53 -0.79 -5.54
CA TYR A 240 0.60 -2.18 -6.03
C TYR A 240 0.42 -2.26 -7.54
N ALA A 241 -0.46 -1.43 -8.14
CA ALA A 241 -0.68 -1.44 -9.58
C ALA A 241 0.61 -1.17 -10.37
N ALA A 242 1.43 -0.21 -9.93
CA ALA A 242 2.73 0.05 -10.53
C ALA A 242 3.72 -1.10 -10.33
N LEU A 243 3.78 -1.66 -9.11
CA LEU A 243 4.65 -2.78 -8.78
C LEU A 243 4.31 -4.03 -9.61
N GLU A 244 3.03 -4.37 -9.66
CA GLU A 244 2.51 -5.51 -10.42
C GLU A 244 2.81 -5.35 -11.91
N ALA A 245 2.48 -4.19 -12.50
CA ALA A 245 2.76 -3.91 -13.90
C ALA A 245 4.23 -4.11 -14.25
N MET A 246 5.13 -3.47 -13.52
CA MET A 246 6.58 -3.56 -13.76
C MET A 246 7.12 -4.97 -13.53
N SER A 247 6.53 -5.72 -12.60
CA SER A 247 6.88 -7.13 -12.37
C SER A 247 6.52 -8.05 -13.54
N TYR A 248 5.50 -7.68 -14.33
CA TYR A 248 5.13 -8.37 -15.58
C TYR A 248 5.79 -7.76 -16.82
N GLY A 249 6.76 -6.86 -16.66
CA GLY A 249 7.46 -6.22 -17.78
C GLY A 249 6.62 -5.18 -18.53
N THR A 250 5.63 -4.58 -17.87
CA THR A 250 4.79 -3.53 -18.43
C THR A 250 5.22 -2.18 -17.90
N PRO A 251 5.53 -1.21 -18.77
CA PRO A 251 5.94 0.12 -18.36
C PRO A 251 4.80 0.87 -17.66
N VAL A 252 5.18 1.83 -16.83
CA VAL A 252 4.25 2.60 -16.01
C VAL A 252 4.42 4.10 -16.22
N LEU A 253 3.31 4.79 -16.49
CA LEU A 253 3.23 6.25 -16.39
C LEU A 253 2.47 6.59 -15.10
N MET A 254 3.12 7.23 -14.16
CA MET A 254 2.53 7.56 -12.86
C MET A 254 2.67 9.04 -12.52
N SER A 255 1.77 9.55 -11.66
CA SER A 255 1.93 10.92 -11.15
C SER A 255 3.14 11.02 -10.21
N GLU A 256 3.71 12.22 -10.05
CA GLU A 256 4.81 12.47 -9.09
C GLU A 256 4.41 12.25 -7.63
N ARG A 257 3.12 11.98 -7.38
CA ARG A 257 2.56 11.76 -6.04
C ARG A 257 2.43 10.27 -5.69
N VAL A 258 2.92 9.40 -6.56
CA VAL A 258 2.96 7.94 -6.36
C VAL A 258 4.32 7.54 -5.81
N ARG A 259 4.40 7.20 -4.53
CA ARG A 259 5.66 7.08 -3.78
C ARG A 259 6.49 5.82 -4.08
N ILE A 260 5.99 4.85 -4.82
CA ILE A 260 6.83 3.73 -5.28
C ILE A 260 8.02 4.23 -6.12
N ALA A 261 7.89 5.38 -6.79
CA ALA A 261 8.96 6.01 -7.55
C ALA A 261 10.24 6.24 -6.72
N ASP A 262 10.12 6.41 -5.39
CA ASP A 262 11.25 6.59 -4.48
C ASP A 262 12.22 5.39 -4.51
N TYR A 263 11.74 4.20 -4.86
CA TYR A 263 12.54 2.96 -4.94
C TYR A 263 13.02 2.63 -6.36
N LEU A 264 12.52 3.34 -7.37
CA LEU A 264 12.75 3.00 -8.77
C LEU A 264 13.87 3.82 -9.43
N GLN A 265 14.65 4.59 -8.66
CA GLN A 265 15.76 5.38 -9.18
C GLN A 265 16.77 4.48 -9.90
N GLY A 266 17.07 4.81 -11.17
CA GLY A 266 17.96 4.01 -12.02
C GLY A 266 17.33 2.73 -12.59
N ILE A 267 16.04 2.49 -12.38
CA ILE A 267 15.27 1.40 -12.98
C ILE A 267 14.58 1.91 -14.25
N LYS A 268 14.64 1.14 -15.33
CA LYS A 268 13.94 1.46 -16.58
C LYS A 268 12.49 1.00 -16.55
N GLY A 269 11.63 1.64 -17.36
CA GLY A 269 10.26 1.22 -17.60
C GLY A 269 9.22 2.02 -16.83
N TYR A 270 9.56 3.21 -16.32
CA TYR A 270 8.56 4.12 -15.83
C TYR A 270 8.88 5.58 -16.19
N GLN A 271 7.85 6.39 -16.23
CA GLN A 271 7.95 7.85 -16.27
C GLN A 271 7.00 8.46 -15.23
N VAL A 272 7.36 9.67 -14.81
CA VAL A 272 6.58 10.43 -13.82
C VAL A 272 6.08 11.72 -14.46
N PHE A 273 4.77 11.96 -14.38
CA PHE A 273 4.16 13.20 -14.84
C PHE A 273 3.69 14.06 -13.66
N ARG A 274 3.60 15.39 -13.88
CA ARG A 274 3.10 16.33 -12.87
C ARG A 274 1.57 16.20 -12.74
N TYR A 275 1.07 15.85 -11.57
CA TYR A 275 -0.37 15.70 -11.32
C TYR A 275 -1.12 17.00 -11.63
N GLY A 276 -2.18 16.91 -12.44
CA GLY A 276 -2.97 18.04 -12.88
C GLY A 276 -2.40 18.76 -14.13
N ASP A 277 -1.21 18.42 -14.57
CA ASP A 277 -0.63 18.91 -15.82
C ASP A 277 -0.95 17.94 -16.97
N MET A 278 -2.05 18.22 -17.68
CA MET A 278 -2.54 17.38 -18.76
C MET A 278 -1.59 17.37 -19.96
N HIS A 279 -0.89 18.47 -20.21
CA HIS A 279 0.09 18.55 -21.29
C HIS A 279 1.27 17.61 -21.00
N ASP A 280 1.80 17.62 -19.77
CA ASP A 280 2.88 16.72 -19.35
C ASP A 280 2.45 15.24 -19.43
N PHE A 281 1.22 14.93 -18.97
CA PHE A 281 0.64 13.60 -19.08
C PHE A 281 0.56 13.09 -20.52
N LEU A 282 -0.08 13.87 -21.41
CA LEU A 282 -0.29 13.50 -22.82
C LEU A 282 1.03 13.42 -23.61
N THR A 283 2.03 14.24 -23.26
CA THR A 283 3.36 14.20 -23.88
C THR A 283 4.13 12.93 -23.48
N LYS A 284 4.08 12.54 -22.22
CA LYS A 284 4.82 11.40 -21.69
C LYS A 284 4.19 10.04 -22.01
N LEU A 285 2.88 10.00 -22.19
CA LEU A 285 2.16 8.75 -22.44
C LEU A 285 2.71 7.97 -23.63
N PRO A 286 2.79 8.54 -24.88
CA PRO A 286 3.33 7.83 -26.03
C PRO A 286 4.83 7.52 -25.89
N GLN A 287 5.59 8.30 -25.11
CA GLN A 287 7.01 8.05 -24.86
C GLN A 287 7.23 6.87 -23.89
N THR A 288 6.24 6.56 -23.06
CA THR A 288 6.32 5.47 -22.08
C THR A 288 5.81 4.16 -22.66
N ILE A 289 4.83 4.20 -23.57
CA ILE A 289 4.29 3.00 -24.23
C ILE A 289 5.42 2.17 -24.85
N GLY A 290 5.43 0.87 -24.56
CA GLY A 290 6.37 -0.09 -25.12
C GLY A 290 7.83 0.08 -24.67
N SER A 291 8.10 0.97 -23.69
CA SER A 291 9.46 1.11 -23.15
C SER A 291 9.90 -0.16 -22.41
N VAL A 292 11.21 -0.44 -22.46
CA VAL A 292 11.79 -1.62 -21.78
C VAL A 292 11.75 -1.46 -20.27
N VAL A 293 11.34 -2.51 -19.55
CA VAL A 293 11.24 -2.53 -18.09
C VAL A 293 12.32 -3.43 -17.50
N ASP A 294 13.05 -2.93 -16.51
CA ASP A 294 14.00 -3.71 -15.71
C ASP A 294 13.25 -4.60 -14.68
N SER A 295 12.35 -5.46 -15.16
CA SER A 295 11.43 -6.23 -14.30
C SER A 295 12.13 -7.15 -13.30
N ASP A 296 13.31 -7.69 -13.64
CA ASP A 296 14.10 -8.51 -12.71
C ASP A 296 14.61 -7.69 -11.52
N LYS A 297 15.08 -6.46 -11.75
CA LYS A 297 15.49 -5.56 -10.67
C LYS A 297 14.31 -5.17 -9.79
N VAL A 298 13.14 -4.90 -10.39
CA VAL A 298 11.90 -4.62 -9.64
C VAL A 298 11.54 -5.81 -8.76
N ARG A 299 11.48 -7.01 -9.33
CA ARG A 299 11.20 -8.25 -8.58
C ARG A 299 12.21 -8.49 -7.46
N GLN A 300 13.48 -8.17 -7.66
CA GLN A 300 14.52 -8.31 -6.64
C GLN A 300 14.34 -7.35 -5.47
N ILE A 301 14.05 -6.06 -5.73
CA ILE A 301 13.83 -5.04 -4.70
C ILE A 301 12.63 -5.38 -3.83
N PHE A 302 11.53 -5.81 -4.44
CA PHE A 302 10.26 -6.08 -3.76
C PHE A 302 9.99 -7.56 -3.52
N ASN A 303 11.07 -8.37 -3.45
CA ASN A 303 10.97 -9.81 -3.22
C ASN A 303 10.46 -10.12 -1.81
N PRO A 304 9.47 -11.02 -1.66
CA PRO A 304 8.97 -11.44 -0.35
C PRO A 304 10.05 -11.92 0.62
N ALA A 305 11.07 -12.64 0.16
CA ALA A 305 12.15 -13.13 1.01
C ALA A 305 13.02 -11.99 1.56
N THR A 306 13.33 -10.98 0.73
CA THR A 306 14.06 -9.78 1.16
C THR A 306 13.28 -9.01 2.22
N ILE A 307 11.98 -8.83 2.01
CA ILE A 307 11.11 -8.12 2.96
C ILE A 307 10.92 -8.93 4.25
N ARG A 308 10.76 -10.26 4.13
CA ARG A 308 10.74 -11.16 5.29
C ARG A 308 12.00 -11.01 6.14
N HIS A 309 13.17 -10.98 5.53
CA HIS A 309 14.44 -10.81 6.25
C HIS A 309 14.47 -9.48 7.03
N ARG A 310 14.03 -8.37 6.42
CA ARG A 310 13.95 -7.05 7.09
C ARG A 310 13.01 -7.07 8.28
N TYR A 311 11.78 -7.58 8.14
CA TYR A 311 10.83 -7.70 9.25
C TYR A 311 11.30 -8.68 10.31
N ARG A 312 11.93 -9.80 9.91
CA ARG A 312 12.50 -10.75 10.87
C ARG A 312 13.57 -10.10 11.73
N SER A 313 14.52 -9.41 11.12
CA SER A 313 15.53 -8.66 11.85
C SER A 313 14.91 -7.62 12.79
N LEU A 314 13.89 -6.88 12.33
CA LEU A 314 13.18 -5.91 13.16
C LEU A 314 12.52 -6.58 14.37
N TYR A 315 11.74 -7.64 14.19
CA TYR A 315 11.01 -8.29 15.29
C TYR A 315 11.93 -9.00 16.29
N LEU A 316 13.07 -9.52 15.85
CA LEU A 316 14.01 -10.18 16.77
C LEU A 316 14.79 -9.19 17.63
N ASN A 317 15.02 -7.96 17.15
CA ASN A 317 15.87 -6.96 17.79
C ASN A 317 15.11 -5.91 18.63
N ILE A 318 13.81 -6.03 18.78
CA ILE A 318 13.00 -5.14 19.63
C ILE A 318 12.58 -5.78 20.95
#